data_f2a526c72ac78533811421d425ccdc92
#
_entry.id   f2a526c72ac78533811421d425ccdc92
#
_cell.length_a   1.000
_cell.length_b   1.000
_cell.length_c   1.000
_cell.angle_alpha   90.00
_cell.angle_beta   90.00
_cell.angle_gamma   90.00
#
_symmetry.space_group_name_H-M   'P 1'
#
loop_
_entity.id
_entity.type
_entity.pdbx_description
1 polymer ?
#
loop_
_entity_poly.entity_id
_entity_poly.type
_entity_poly.pdbx_seq_one_letter_code
_entity_poly.pdbx_strand_id
1 'polypeptide(L)'
;PVAKDKAADPIIVHPDVRRMLLTMKALNEGGRAFSSYVAMQLDTAKFSEDAATRKRAEELVALLTPVAKAFLTDMALETTVHGQQIFGGHGFIREWGQEQLIRDCRITQIYEGTNGIQALDLVGRKVVGSGGAFYKHFAEEIKAFTDSADASLAEFVNPLKDAIANLELMTSDLLERAKANPNEVGAASVEYLQVFGYTAYAYMWALMARTALAKQDQDEFYVSKLGTARFFFARLLPRIHSLTASVKAGSESLYLLDAAQF
;
A
#
# COMPACT_ATOMS: atom_id res chain seq x y z
N PRO A 1 5.41 7.35 36.78
CA PRO A 1 5.42 6.07 36.11
C PRO A 1 4.03 5.44 36.13
N VAL A 2 3.69 4.74 35.02
CA VAL A 2 2.45 3.94 34.96
C VAL A 2 2.63 2.67 35.82
N ALA A 3 3.83 2.12 35.82
CA ALA A 3 4.23 1.00 36.68
C ALA A 3 4.89 1.54 37.96
N LYS A 4 4.09 1.66 39.04
CA LYS A 4 4.55 2.25 40.31
C LYS A 4 5.65 1.44 41.05
N ASP A 5 5.80 0.19 40.68
CA ASP A 5 6.77 -0.78 41.23
C ASP A 5 8.10 -0.83 40.47
N LYS A 6 8.23 -0.05 39.37
CA LYS A 6 9.43 -0.04 38.49
C LYS A 6 10.16 1.30 38.55
N ALA A 7 11.47 1.25 38.36
CA ALA A 7 12.31 2.46 38.28
C ALA A 7 12.00 3.34 37.08
N ALA A 8 11.52 2.74 35.98
CA ALA A 8 11.07 3.42 34.77
C ALA A 8 9.98 2.62 34.07
N ASP A 9 9.13 3.32 33.33
CA ASP A 9 8.13 2.69 32.46
C ASP A 9 8.79 2.09 31.21
N PRO A 10 8.25 0.99 30.65
CA PRO A 10 8.65 0.53 29.33
C PRO A 10 8.24 1.59 28.29
N ILE A 11 9.07 1.76 27.24
CA ILE A 11 8.85 2.82 26.23
C ILE A 11 7.54 2.69 25.46
N ILE A 12 6.92 1.50 25.47
CA ILE A 12 5.61 1.25 24.83
C ILE A 12 4.47 2.08 25.42
N VAL A 13 4.65 2.69 26.59
CA VAL A 13 3.66 3.61 27.18
C VAL A 13 3.56 4.92 26.38
N HIS A 14 4.61 5.29 25.63
CA HIS A 14 4.64 6.52 24.86
C HIS A 14 3.82 6.40 23.56
N PRO A 15 2.92 7.36 23.29
CA PRO A 15 2.09 7.33 22.09
C PRO A 15 2.88 7.27 20.78
N ASP A 16 4.04 7.92 20.69
CA ASP A 16 4.86 7.88 19.47
C ASP A 16 5.50 6.51 19.25
N VAL A 17 5.96 5.84 20.28
CA VAL A 17 6.45 4.45 20.19
C VAL A 17 5.33 3.53 19.74
N ARG A 18 4.11 3.67 20.29
CA ARG A 18 2.94 2.90 19.85
C ARG A 18 2.59 3.18 18.39
N ARG A 19 2.67 4.44 17.95
CA ARG A 19 2.45 4.81 16.54
C ARG A 19 3.44 4.09 15.63
N MET A 20 4.73 4.09 15.94
CA MET A 20 5.76 3.41 15.15
C MET A 20 5.53 1.89 15.12
N LEU A 21 5.29 1.26 16.26
CA LEU A 21 5.02 -0.18 16.35
C LEU A 21 3.77 -0.58 15.56
N LEU A 22 2.68 0.18 15.68
CA LEU A 22 1.44 -0.08 14.93
C LEU A 22 1.62 0.17 13.43
N THR A 23 2.41 1.18 13.04
CA THR A 23 2.76 1.40 11.63
C THR A 23 3.50 0.20 11.05
N MET A 24 4.56 -0.26 11.73
CA MET A 24 5.34 -1.43 11.31
C MET A 24 4.44 -2.67 11.20
N LYS A 25 3.60 -2.92 12.21
CA LYS A 25 2.67 -4.05 12.22
C LYS A 25 1.66 -3.98 11.08
N ALA A 26 1.03 -2.82 10.87
CA ALA A 26 0.01 -2.64 9.84
C ALA A 26 0.60 -2.76 8.43
N LEU A 27 1.78 -2.20 8.18
CA LEU A 27 2.43 -2.29 6.87
C LEU A 27 2.93 -3.70 6.59
N ASN A 28 3.54 -4.38 7.56
CA ASN A 28 4.04 -5.74 7.37
C ASN A 28 2.91 -6.76 7.17
N GLU A 29 1.87 -6.72 7.98
CA GLU A 29 0.75 -7.66 7.87
C GLU A 29 -0.10 -7.41 6.61
N GLY A 30 -0.33 -6.15 6.26
CA GLY A 30 -0.96 -5.77 4.99
C GLY A 30 -0.15 -6.24 3.78
N GLY A 31 1.19 -6.09 3.85
CA GLY A 31 2.11 -6.54 2.80
C GLY A 31 2.10 -8.06 2.62
N ARG A 32 2.09 -8.82 3.70
CA ARG A 32 1.98 -10.29 3.65
C ARG A 32 0.66 -10.74 3.03
N ALA A 33 -0.46 -10.11 3.40
CA ALA A 33 -1.76 -10.39 2.80
C ALA A 33 -1.78 -10.05 1.31
N PHE A 34 -1.24 -8.89 0.93
CA PHE A 34 -1.15 -8.48 -0.47
C PHE A 34 -0.26 -9.40 -1.30
N SER A 35 0.90 -9.81 -0.79
CA SER A 35 1.77 -10.77 -1.47
C SER A 35 1.07 -12.12 -1.69
N SER A 36 0.34 -12.61 -0.68
CA SER A 36 -0.45 -13.86 -0.79
C SER A 36 -1.59 -13.71 -1.80
N TYR A 37 -2.24 -12.56 -1.86
CA TYR A 37 -3.27 -12.26 -2.85
C TYR A 37 -2.70 -12.29 -4.28
N VAL A 38 -1.55 -11.65 -4.51
CA VAL A 38 -0.88 -11.67 -5.83
C VAL A 38 -0.45 -13.09 -6.19
N ALA A 39 0.08 -13.86 -5.24
CA ALA A 39 0.46 -15.27 -5.47
C ALA A 39 -0.76 -16.13 -5.83
N MET A 40 -1.91 -15.90 -5.20
CA MET A 40 -3.16 -16.58 -5.55
C MET A 40 -3.61 -16.25 -6.99
N GLN A 41 -3.44 -15.00 -7.43
CA GLN A 41 -3.72 -14.63 -8.84
C GLN A 41 -2.75 -15.31 -9.80
N LEU A 42 -1.46 -15.47 -9.45
CA LEU A 42 -0.49 -16.23 -10.23
C LEU A 42 -0.90 -17.70 -10.39
N ASP A 43 -1.35 -18.33 -9.30
CA ASP A 43 -1.83 -19.72 -9.35
C ASP A 43 -3.10 -19.81 -10.20
N THR A 44 -4.03 -18.89 -10.06
CA THR A 44 -5.26 -18.82 -10.86
C THR A 44 -4.95 -18.66 -12.35
N ALA A 45 -4.02 -17.77 -12.69
CA ALA A 45 -3.56 -17.56 -14.07
C ALA A 45 -2.94 -18.82 -14.68
N LYS A 46 -2.27 -19.64 -13.85
CA LYS A 46 -1.56 -20.84 -14.31
C LYS A 46 -2.44 -22.09 -14.35
N PHE A 47 -3.31 -22.28 -13.39
CA PHE A 47 -3.96 -23.56 -13.12
C PHE A 47 -5.49 -23.57 -13.30
N SER A 48 -6.16 -22.41 -13.44
CA SER A 48 -7.61 -22.40 -13.67
C SER A 48 -7.97 -23.09 -14.99
N GLU A 49 -9.00 -23.91 -15.00
CA GLU A 49 -9.51 -24.56 -16.23
C GLU A 49 -10.29 -23.58 -17.11
N ASP A 50 -10.92 -22.54 -16.52
CA ASP A 50 -11.68 -21.54 -17.23
C ASP A 50 -10.76 -20.47 -17.86
N ALA A 51 -10.83 -20.35 -19.20
CA ALA A 51 -9.98 -19.43 -19.97
C ALA A 51 -10.22 -17.94 -19.63
N ALA A 52 -11.47 -17.56 -19.32
CA ALA A 52 -11.81 -16.18 -18.97
C ALA A 52 -11.21 -15.82 -17.60
N THR A 53 -11.33 -16.73 -16.63
CA THR A 53 -10.73 -16.59 -15.30
C THR A 53 -9.19 -16.52 -15.38
N ARG A 54 -8.55 -17.36 -16.20
CA ARG A 54 -7.10 -17.28 -16.42
C ARG A 54 -6.69 -15.92 -16.95
N LYS A 55 -7.33 -15.47 -18.04
CA LYS A 55 -7.02 -14.17 -18.65
C LYS A 55 -7.17 -13.01 -17.66
N ARG A 56 -8.28 -12.99 -16.91
CA ARG A 56 -8.50 -11.97 -15.86
C ARG A 56 -7.39 -11.99 -14.81
N ALA A 57 -6.98 -13.17 -14.36
CA ALA A 57 -5.90 -13.31 -13.38
C ALA A 57 -4.54 -12.88 -13.95
N GLU A 58 -4.22 -13.19 -15.20
CA GLU A 58 -3.02 -12.71 -15.90
C GLU A 58 -2.97 -11.17 -15.95
N GLU A 59 -4.08 -10.52 -16.28
CA GLU A 59 -4.21 -9.06 -16.33
C GLU A 59 -4.07 -8.43 -14.95
N LEU A 60 -4.66 -9.06 -13.89
CA LEU A 60 -4.46 -8.65 -12.50
C LEU A 60 -3.00 -8.80 -12.04
N VAL A 61 -2.34 -9.91 -12.34
CA VAL A 61 -0.92 -10.12 -12.04
C VAL A 61 -0.07 -9.04 -12.73
N ALA A 62 -0.33 -8.78 -14.01
CA ALA A 62 0.39 -7.75 -14.76
C ALA A 62 0.23 -6.35 -14.13
N LEU A 63 -0.97 -6.02 -13.65
CA LEU A 63 -1.28 -4.77 -12.97
C LEU A 63 -0.59 -4.67 -11.59
N LEU A 64 -0.66 -5.74 -10.81
CA LEU A 64 -0.27 -5.72 -9.39
C LEU A 64 1.23 -5.94 -9.16
N THR A 65 1.94 -6.55 -10.10
CA THR A 65 3.39 -6.82 -9.97
C THR A 65 4.21 -5.54 -9.70
N PRO A 66 4.09 -4.43 -10.47
CA PRO A 66 4.81 -3.21 -10.17
C PRO A 66 4.41 -2.60 -8.81
N VAL A 67 3.15 -2.71 -8.41
CA VAL A 67 2.69 -2.28 -7.08
C VAL A 67 3.34 -3.15 -5.99
N ALA A 68 3.32 -4.47 -6.14
CA ALA A 68 3.93 -5.39 -5.19
C ALA A 68 5.43 -5.09 -5.02
N LYS A 69 6.17 -4.90 -6.12
CA LYS A 69 7.60 -4.59 -6.02
C LYS A 69 7.84 -3.23 -5.38
N ALA A 70 7.26 -2.16 -5.90
CA ALA A 70 7.62 -0.80 -5.46
C ALA A 70 6.98 -0.44 -4.11
N PHE A 71 5.69 -0.66 -3.92
CA PHE A 71 5.02 -0.28 -2.68
C PHE A 71 5.51 -1.10 -1.49
N LEU A 72 5.68 -2.43 -1.64
CA LEU A 72 6.18 -3.27 -0.56
C LEU A 72 7.59 -2.86 -0.12
N THR A 73 8.49 -2.55 -1.06
CA THR A 73 9.86 -2.16 -0.73
C THR A 73 9.95 -0.75 -0.13
N ASP A 74 9.08 0.18 -0.53
CA ASP A 74 8.96 1.50 0.13
C ASP A 74 8.47 1.35 1.57
N MET A 75 7.42 0.57 1.79
CA MET A 75 6.88 0.30 3.12
C MET A 75 7.88 -0.48 4.00
N ALA A 76 8.66 -1.38 3.42
CA ALA A 76 9.71 -2.09 4.12
C ALA A 76 10.81 -1.14 4.62
N LEU A 77 11.24 -0.16 3.81
CA LEU A 77 12.20 0.84 4.27
C LEU A 77 11.61 1.69 5.42
N GLU A 78 10.37 2.16 5.31
CA GLU A 78 9.70 2.89 6.39
C GLU A 78 9.68 2.07 7.69
N THR A 79 9.37 0.77 7.61
CA THR A 79 9.34 -0.09 8.81
C THR A 79 10.72 -0.28 9.43
N THR A 80 11.78 -0.46 8.63
CA THR A 80 13.15 -0.61 9.17
C THR A 80 13.67 0.67 9.81
N VAL A 81 13.31 1.85 9.27
CA VAL A 81 13.61 3.17 9.86
C VAL A 81 12.89 3.34 11.20
N HIS A 82 11.61 2.97 11.29
CA HIS A 82 10.88 2.98 12.56
C HIS A 82 11.51 2.03 13.59
N GLY A 83 11.94 0.84 13.16
CA GLY A 83 12.66 -0.09 14.02
C GLY A 83 13.93 0.56 14.61
N GLN A 84 14.75 1.19 13.79
CA GLN A 84 15.95 1.89 14.25
C GLN A 84 15.60 3.02 15.23
N GLN A 85 14.57 3.80 14.96
CA GLN A 85 14.12 4.89 15.83
C GLN A 85 13.69 4.38 17.21
N ILE A 86 12.98 3.23 17.28
CA ILE A 86 12.54 2.62 18.55
C ILE A 86 13.73 2.14 19.40
N PHE A 87 14.80 1.66 18.77
CA PHE A 87 16.04 1.29 19.45
C PHE A 87 16.83 2.51 19.98
N GLY A 88 16.45 3.74 19.55
CA GLY A 88 17.19 4.95 19.91
C GLY A 88 18.64 4.92 19.40
N GLY A 89 19.60 5.48 20.16
CA GLY A 89 21.02 5.48 19.79
C GLY A 89 21.61 4.08 19.55
N HIS A 90 21.11 3.07 20.24
CA HIS A 90 21.52 1.68 20.04
C HIS A 90 21.14 1.17 18.64
N GLY A 91 20.03 1.61 18.06
CA GLY A 91 19.62 1.22 16.71
C GLY A 91 20.58 1.71 15.62
N PHE A 92 21.37 2.74 15.89
CA PHE A 92 22.32 3.31 14.93
C PHE A 92 23.68 2.58 14.90
N ILE A 93 24.06 1.95 16.01
CA ILE A 93 25.38 1.29 16.13
C ILE A 93 25.31 -0.15 15.66
N ARG A 94 26.40 -0.61 15.03
CA ARG A 94 26.50 -1.92 14.36
C ARG A 94 26.27 -3.12 15.27
N GLU A 95 26.65 -3.02 16.54
CA GLU A 95 26.57 -4.11 17.52
C GLU A 95 25.13 -4.65 17.71
N TRP A 96 24.11 -3.81 17.51
CA TRP A 96 22.71 -4.21 17.66
C TRP A 96 22.05 -4.73 16.39
N GLY A 97 22.71 -4.62 15.25
CA GLY A 97 22.29 -5.17 13.97
C GLY A 97 21.10 -4.47 13.28
N GLN A 98 20.40 -3.57 13.96
CA GLN A 98 19.21 -2.90 13.41
C GLN A 98 19.56 -1.97 12.23
N GLU A 99 20.73 -1.31 12.25
CA GLU A 99 21.19 -0.44 11.16
C GLU A 99 21.36 -1.22 9.84
N GLN A 100 21.78 -2.48 9.93
CA GLN A 100 21.98 -3.35 8.77
C GLN A 100 20.67 -3.61 8.02
N LEU A 101 19.55 -3.73 8.73
CA LEU A 101 18.24 -3.97 8.12
C LEU A 101 17.82 -2.82 7.20
N ILE A 102 18.15 -1.56 7.54
CA ILE A 102 17.88 -0.40 6.67
C ILE A 102 18.70 -0.51 5.38
N ARG A 103 19.98 -0.80 5.49
CA ARG A 103 20.89 -0.93 4.34
C ARG A 103 20.46 -2.07 3.42
N ASP A 104 20.15 -3.24 4.00
CA ASP A 104 19.68 -4.40 3.24
C ASP A 104 18.32 -4.16 2.59
N CYS A 105 17.45 -3.38 3.23
CA CYS A 105 16.16 -3.01 2.67
C CYS A 105 16.29 -1.98 1.53
N ARG A 106 17.23 -1.02 1.64
CA ARG A 106 17.36 0.08 0.66
C ARG A 106 17.66 -0.40 -0.75
N ILE A 107 18.47 -1.45 -0.93
CA ILE A 107 18.80 -1.99 -2.27
C ILE A 107 17.55 -2.49 -3.01
N THR A 108 16.55 -2.97 -2.27
CA THR A 108 15.30 -3.51 -2.87
C THR A 108 14.50 -2.46 -3.64
N GLN A 109 14.67 -1.17 -3.34
CA GLN A 109 14.03 -0.07 -4.08
C GLN A 109 14.78 0.31 -5.37
N ILE A 110 16.03 -0.17 -5.53
CA ILE A 110 16.94 0.26 -6.59
C ILE A 110 17.09 -0.80 -7.69
N TYR A 111 17.29 -2.06 -7.32
CA TYR A 111 17.57 -3.13 -8.27
C TYR A 111 16.29 -3.67 -8.96
N GLU A 112 16.48 -4.46 -10.03
CA GLU A 112 15.40 -5.07 -10.83
C GLU A 112 14.33 -4.07 -11.32
N GLY A 113 14.80 -2.91 -11.75
CA GLY A 113 13.95 -1.76 -12.04
C GLY A 113 13.64 -0.96 -10.78
N THR A 114 14.13 0.28 -10.75
CA THR A 114 13.89 1.18 -9.61
C THR A 114 12.39 1.34 -9.34
N ASN A 115 12.01 1.74 -8.13
CA ASN A 115 10.60 1.93 -7.80
C ASN A 115 9.92 2.97 -8.71
N GLY A 116 10.66 4.00 -9.18
CA GLY A 116 10.16 4.94 -10.20
C GLY A 116 9.90 4.27 -11.55
N ILE A 117 10.73 3.31 -11.99
CA ILE A 117 10.49 2.55 -13.22
C ILE A 117 9.29 1.62 -13.06
N GLN A 118 9.09 1.01 -11.89
CA GLN A 118 7.89 0.22 -11.60
C GLN A 118 6.63 1.09 -11.62
N ALA A 119 6.72 2.29 -11.06
CA ALA A 119 5.61 3.25 -11.10
C ALA A 119 5.26 3.68 -12.53
N LEU A 120 6.28 3.95 -13.35
CA LEU A 120 6.09 4.26 -14.76
C LEU A 120 5.52 3.07 -15.55
N ASP A 121 5.92 1.83 -15.24
CA ASP A 121 5.33 0.62 -15.82
C ASP A 121 3.85 0.48 -15.47
N LEU A 122 3.50 0.67 -14.18
CA LEU A 122 2.11 0.66 -13.73
C LEU A 122 1.26 1.66 -14.51
N VAL A 123 1.65 2.93 -14.50
CA VAL A 123 0.83 3.99 -15.10
C VAL A 123 0.88 3.92 -16.62
N GLY A 124 2.07 3.87 -17.21
CA GLY A 124 2.23 3.95 -18.67
C GLY A 124 1.72 2.71 -19.39
N ARG A 125 2.15 1.52 -18.96
CA ARG A 125 1.80 0.28 -19.68
C ARG A 125 0.55 -0.41 -19.17
N LYS A 126 0.34 -0.46 -17.84
CA LYS A 126 -0.77 -1.26 -17.27
C LYS A 126 -2.07 -0.48 -17.16
N VAL A 127 -2.02 0.83 -16.91
CA VAL A 127 -3.21 1.68 -16.82
C VAL A 127 -3.47 2.37 -18.16
N VAL A 128 -2.60 3.27 -18.61
CA VAL A 128 -2.82 4.06 -19.83
C VAL A 128 -2.75 3.15 -21.08
N GLY A 129 -1.75 2.30 -21.20
CA GLY A 129 -1.57 1.40 -22.33
C GLY A 129 -2.69 0.36 -22.52
N SER A 130 -3.39 -0.01 -21.43
CA SER A 130 -4.58 -0.88 -21.49
C SER A 130 -5.90 -0.10 -21.64
N GLY A 131 -5.85 1.24 -21.66
CA GLY A 131 -7.05 2.08 -21.60
C GLY A 131 -7.86 1.89 -20.29
N GLY A 132 -7.19 1.52 -19.21
CA GLY A 132 -7.81 1.26 -17.91
C GLY A 132 -8.39 -0.15 -17.74
N ALA A 133 -8.29 -1.04 -18.75
CA ALA A 133 -8.92 -2.36 -18.69
C ALA A 133 -8.41 -3.21 -17.51
N PHE A 134 -7.10 -3.25 -17.28
CA PHE A 134 -6.53 -4.04 -16.17
C PHE A 134 -6.96 -3.48 -14.81
N TYR A 135 -6.95 -2.17 -14.66
CA TYR A 135 -7.43 -1.49 -13.46
C TYR A 135 -8.89 -1.85 -13.15
N LYS A 136 -9.75 -1.91 -14.19
CA LYS A 136 -11.18 -2.19 -14.05
C LYS A 136 -11.43 -3.53 -13.35
N HIS A 137 -10.65 -4.58 -13.64
CA HIS A 137 -10.77 -5.87 -12.98
C HIS A 137 -10.56 -5.79 -11.46
N PHE A 138 -9.56 -5.00 -11.03
CA PHE A 138 -9.28 -4.80 -9.61
C PHE A 138 -10.39 -3.97 -8.93
N ALA A 139 -10.83 -2.91 -9.59
CA ALA A 139 -11.91 -2.07 -9.08
C ALA A 139 -13.24 -2.83 -8.93
N GLU A 140 -13.59 -3.65 -9.91
CA GLU A 140 -14.80 -4.49 -9.88
C GLU A 140 -14.78 -5.48 -8.72
N GLU A 141 -13.62 -6.09 -8.44
CA GLU A 141 -13.45 -7.03 -7.34
C GLU A 141 -13.66 -6.34 -5.98
N ILE A 142 -13.08 -5.16 -5.79
CA ILE A 142 -13.27 -4.36 -4.58
C ILE A 142 -14.73 -3.93 -4.44
N LYS A 143 -15.36 -3.46 -5.51
CA LYS A 143 -16.78 -3.06 -5.51
C LYS A 143 -17.68 -4.25 -5.15
N ALA A 144 -17.48 -5.41 -5.76
CA ALA A 144 -18.24 -6.61 -5.43
C ALA A 144 -18.11 -7.01 -3.94
N PHE A 145 -16.90 -6.91 -3.39
CA PHE A 145 -16.69 -7.12 -1.96
C PHE A 145 -17.43 -6.10 -1.10
N THR A 146 -17.33 -4.81 -1.42
CA THR A 146 -17.93 -3.74 -0.62
C THR A 146 -19.47 -3.73 -0.71
N ASP A 147 -20.04 -4.17 -1.82
CA ASP A 147 -21.50 -4.23 -2.03
C ASP A 147 -22.12 -5.45 -1.35
N SER A 148 -21.34 -6.52 -1.16
CA SER A 148 -21.77 -7.73 -0.47
C SER A 148 -21.45 -7.74 1.03
N ALA A 149 -20.78 -6.69 1.54
CA ALA A 149 -20.31 -6.66 2.92
C ALA A 149 -21.45 -6.43 3.91
N ASP A 150 -21.42 -7.16 5.03
CA ASP A 150 -22.33 -6.96 6.15
C ASP A 150 -22.13 -5.59 6.81
N ALA A 151 -23.21 -5.05 7.39
CA ALA A 151 -23.18 -3.74 8.07
C ALA A 151 -22.17 -3.68 9.23
N SER A 152 -21.81 -4.80 9.87
CA SER A 152 -20.78 -4.86 10.89
C SER A 152 -19.39 -4.48 10.40
N LEU A 153 -19.15 -4.53 9.08
CA LEU A 153 -17.90 -4.15 8.42
C LEU A 153 -17.85 -2.67 8.03
N ALA A 154 -18.90 -1.88 8.28
CA ALA A 154 -19.02 -0.51 7.78
C ALA A 154 -17.81 0.38 8.12
N GLU A 155 -17.20 0.21 9.30
CA GLU A 155 -16.02 0.97 9.72
C GLU A 155 -14.79 0.78 8.78
N PHE A 156 -14.70 -0.35 8.06
CA PHE A 156 -13.63 -0.66 7.11
C PHE A 156 -14.08 -0.47 5.66
N VAL A 157 -15.33 -0.80 5.37
CA VAL A 157 -15.89 -0.78 4.01
C VAL A 157 -16.14 0.64 3.52
N ASN A 158 -16.63 1.55 4.37
CA ASN A 158 -16.89 2.92 3.95
C ASN A 158 -15.61 3.64 3.49
N PRO A 159 -14.51 3.69 4.29
CA PRO A 159 -13.28 4.31 3.82
C PRO A 159 -12.61 3.54 2.66
N LEU A 160 -12.85 2.25 2.49
CA LEU A 160 -12.42 1.51 1.30
C LEU A 160 -13.20 1.95 0.05
N LYS A 161 -14.52 2.16 0.15
CA LYS A 161 -15.35 2.72 -0.94
C LYS A 161 -14.84 4.10 -1.35
N ASP A 162 -14.51 4.96 -0.39
CA ASP A 162 -13.97 6.28 -0.66
C ASP A 162 -12.59 6.19 -1.35
N ALA A 163 -11.72 5.28 -0.91
CA ALA A 163 -10.40 5.08 -1.50
C ALA A 163 -10.47 4.58 -2.94
N ILE A 164 -11.34 3.59 -3.24
CA ILE A 164 -11.48 3.08 -4.62
C ILE A 164 -12.15 4.10 -5.53
N ALA A 165 -13.12 4.86 -5.05
CA ALA A 165 -13.74 5.94 -5.81
C ALA A 165 -12.73 7.06 -6.14
N ASN A 166 -11.87 7.43 -5.18
CA ASN A 166 -10.79 8.38 -5.42
C ASN A 166 -9.79 7.86 -6.47
N LEU A 167 -9.40 6.59 -6.39
CA LEU A 167 -8.47 5.97 -7.35
C LEU A 167 -9.11 5.89 -8.75
N GLU A 168 -10.43 5.64 -8.85
CA GLU A 168 -11.18 5.61 -10.11
C GLU A 168 -11.21 6.98 -10.78
N LEU A 169 -11.55 8.03 -10.00
CA LEU A 169 -11.54 9.41 -10.49
C LEU A 169 -10.15 9.83 -10.96
N MET A 170 -9.12 9.51 -10.18
CA MET A 170 -7.73 9.82 -10.51
C MET A 170 -7.27 9.07 -11.78
N THR A 171 -7.69 7.81 -11.94
CA THR A 171 -7.39 7.00 -13.14
C THR A 171 -8.05 7.59 -14.37
N SER A 172 -9.33 7.95 -14.28
CA SER A 172 -10.07 8.55 -15.39
C SER A 172 -9.49 9.90 -15.83
N ASP A 173 -9.17 10.77 -14.87
CA ASP A 173 -8.53 12.06 -15.12
C ASP A 173 -7.15 11.88 -15.79
N LEU A 174 -6.35 10.95 -15.29
CA LEU A 174 -5.02 10.68 -15.86
C LEU A 174 -5.09 10.11 -17.28
N LEU A 175 -6.06 9.24 -17.58
CA LEU A 175 -6.29 8.73 -18.93
C LEU A 175 -6.60 9.85 -19.93
N GLU A 176 -7.35 10.86 -19.52
CA GLU A 176 -7.66 12.02 -20.38
C GLU A 176 -6.45 12.96 -20.51
N ARG A 177 -5.78 13.29 -19.41
CA ARG A 177 -4.61 14.17 -19.44
C ARG A 177 -3.46 13.59 -20.26
N ALA A 178 -3.22 12.28 -20.16
CA ALA A 178 -2.18 11.58 -20.90
C ALA A 178 -2.36 11.64 -22.44
N LYS A 179 -3.59 11.77 -22.92
CA LYS A 179 -3.87 11.96 -24.37
C LYS A 179 -3.39 13.34 -24.86
N ALA A 180 -3.53 14.36 -24.02
CA ALA A 180 -3.14 15.73 -24.36
C ALA A 180 -1.64 15.98 -24.13
N ASN A 181 -1.08 15.41 -23.06
CA ASN A 181 0.32 15.58 -22.67
C ASN A 181 0.93 14.29 -22.13
N PRO A 182 1.81 13.61 -22.89
CA PRO A 182 2.48 12.37 -22.45
C PRO A 182 3.29 12.52 -21.15
N ASN A 183 3.75 13.74 -20.79
CA ASN A 183 4.50 13.98 -19.56
C ASN A 183 3.65 13.74 -18.30
N GLU A 184 2.32 13.81 -18.41
CA GLU A 184 1.41 13.50 -17.29
C GLU A 184 1.58 12.09 -16.75
N VAL A 185 1.92 11.13 -17.62
CA VAL A 185 2.17 9.73 -17.23
C VAL A 185 3.34 9.64 -16.25
N GLY A 186 4.47 10.27 -16.58
CA GLY A 186 5.67 10.27 -15.74
C GLY A 186 5.46 11.08 -14.47
N ALA A 187 4.82 12.24 -14.58
CA ALA A 187 4.59 13.16 -13.47
C ALA A 187 3.70 12.57 -12.38
N ALA A 188 2.71 11.76 -12.75
CA ALA A 188 1.78 11.14 -11.81
C ALA A 188 2.27 9.81 -11.22
N SER A 189 3.25 9.13 -11.86
CA SER A 189 3.44 7.70 -11.68
C SER A 189 3.77 7.27 -10.26
N VAL A 190 4.65 7.98 -9.56
CA VAL A 190 5.09 7.58 -8.21
C VAL A 190 3.94 7.72 -7.21
N GLU A 191 3.30 8.88 -7.17
CA GLU A 191 2.19 9.14 -6.26
C GLU A 191 0.96 8.29 -6.60
N TYR A 192 0.69 8.05 -7.88
CA TYR A 192 -0.37 7.14 -8.31
C TYR A 192 -0.12 5.72 -7.79
N LEU A 193 1.09 5.19 -7.92
CA LEU A 193 1.45 3.88 -7.40
C LEU A 193 1.27 3.81 -5.87
N GLN A 194 1.63 4.86 -5.14
CA GLN A 194 1.45 4.93 -3.70
C GLN A 194 -0.04 4.93 -3.32
N VAL A 195 -0.89 5.73 -3.99
CA VAL A 195 -2.36 5.71 -3.77
C VAL A 195 -2.93 4.33 -4.07
N PHE A 196 -2.49 3.71 -5.17
CA PHE A 196 -2.89 2.34 -5.52
C PHE A 196 -2.50 1.35 -4.43
N GLY A 197 -1.26 1.40 -3.95
CA GLY A 197 -0.74 0.51 -2.90
C GLY A 197 -1.52 0.63 -1.58
N TYR A 198 -1.80 1.85 -1.12
CA TYR A 198 -2.64 2.07 0.07
C TYR A 198 -4.07 1.57 -0.13
N THR A 199 -4.65 1.75 -1.30
CA THR A 199 -6.00 1.23 -1.63
C THR A 199 -6.01 -0.30 -1.66
N ALA A 200 -4.98 -0.93 -2.24
CA ALA A 200 -4.82 -2.37 -2.22
C ALA A 200 -4.68 -2.92 -0.79
N TYR A 201 -3.89 -2.26 0.05
CA TYR A 201 -3.78 -2.63 1.47
C TYR A 201 -5.10 -2.43 2.21
N ALA A 202 -5.86 -1.37 1.93
CA ALA A 202 -7.19 -1.18 2.51
C ALA A 202 -8.12 -2.35 2.18
N TYR A 203 -8.09 -2.84 0.94
CA TYR A 203 -8.83 -4.04 0.55
C TYR A 203 -8.36 -5.28 1.32
N MET A 204 -7.04 -5.52 1.44
CA MET A 204 -6.50 -6.63 2.23
C MET A 204 -6.92 -6.54 3.70
N TRP A 205 -6.85 -5.35 4.29
CA TRP A 205 -7.27 -5.13 5.67
C TRP A 205 -8.77 -5.33 5.87
N ALA A 206 -9.60 -4.94 4.92
CA ALA A 206 -11.05 -5.20 4.97
C ALA A 206 -11.38 -6.69 4.91
N LEU A 207 -10.67 -7.46 4.05
CA LEU A 207 -10.79 -8.92 3.99
C LEU A 207 -10.35 -9.59 5.31
N MET A 208 -9.23 -9.16 5.89
CA MET A 208 -8.76 -9.66 7.18
C MET A 208 -9.72 -9.29 8.31
N ALA A 209 -10.25 -8.07 8.31
CA ALA A 209 -11.23 -7.60 9.30
C ALA A 209 -12.52 -8.41 9.24
N ARG A 210 -13.03 -8.74 8.05
CA ARG A 210 -14.20 -9.62 7.88
C ARG A 210 -14.00 -10.95 8.59
N THR A 211 -12.85 -11.57 8.38
CA THR A 211 -12.53 -12.85 9.03
C THR A 211 -12.35 -12.70 10.53
N ALA A 212 -11.68 -11.60 10.96
CA ALA A 212 -11.40 -11.35 12.36
C ALA A 212 -12.68 -11.04 13.17
N LEU A 213 -13.62 -10.27 12.61
CA LEU A 213 -14.93 -10.00 13.26
C LEU A 213 -15.71 -11.28 13.51
N ALA A 214 -15.71 -12.23 12.55
CA ALA A 214 -16.41 -13.49 12.68
C ALA A 214 -15.80 -14.43 13.74
N LYS A 215 -14.57 -14.14 14.21
CA LYS A 215 -13.80 -15.01 15.11
C LYS A 215 -13.27 -14.29 16.35
N GLN A 216 -13.63 -13.05 16.59
CA GLN A 216 -13.03 -12.22 17.65
C GLN A 216 -13.23 -12.79 19.06
N ASP A 217 -14.27 -13.58 19.28
CA ASP A 217 -14.55 -14.22 20.57
C ASP A 217 -13.77 -15.54 20.79
N GLN A 218 -13.02 -16.00 19.78
CA GLN A 218 -12.30 -17.26 19.82
C GLN A 218 -10.85 -17.10 20.25
N ASP A 219 -10.19 -15.98 19.91
CA ASP A 219 -8.78 -15.76 20.19
C ASP A 219 -8.44 -14.24 20.14
N GLU A 220 -7.58 -13.80 21.08
CA GLU A 220 -7.05 -12.41 21.13
C GLU A 220 -6.30 -12.01 19.84
N PHE A 221 -5.82 -12.97 19.07
CA PHE A 221 -5.23 -12.74 17.75
C PHE A 221 -6.18 -11.96 16.84
N TYR A 222 -7.46 -12.34 16.82
CA TYR A 222 -8.46 -11.66 15.97
C TYR A 222 -8.79 -10.25 16.50
N VAL A 223 -8.85 -10.07 17.81
CA VAL A 223 -9.00 -8.74 18.45
C VAL A 223 -7.82 -7.83 18.07
N SER A 224 -6.59 -8.36 18.13
CA SER A 224 -5.37 -7.66 17.72
C SER A 224 -5.40 -7.28 16.23
N LYS A 225 -5.91 -8.16 15.35
CA LYS A 225 -6.09 -7.86 13.92
C LYS A 225 -7.05 -6.70 13.69
N LEU A 226 -8.19 -6.68 14.37
CA LEU A 226 -9.16 -5.58 14.28
C LEU A 226 -8.56 -4.26 14.77
N GLY A 227 -7.82 -4.27 15.89
CA GLY A 227 -7.10 -3.09 16.36
C GLY A 227 -6.09 -2.55 15.36
N THR A 228 -5.35 -3.45 14.69
CA THR A 228 -4.39 -3.07 13.66
C THR A 228 -5.08 -2.54 12.40
N ALA A 229 -6.19 -3.15 11.98
CA ALA A 229 -7.01 -2.67 10.88
C ALA A 229 -7.53 -1.25 11.15
N ARG A 230 -8.11 -1.00 12.31
CA ARG A 230 -8.57 0.35 12.73
C ARG A 230 -7.44 1.38 12.67
N PHE A 231 -6.26 1.02 13.14
CA PHE A 231 -5.09 1.90 13.05
C PHE A 231 -4.74 2.20 11.58
N PHE A 232 -4.72 1.18 10.70
CA PHE A 232 -4.44 1.38 9.29
C PHE A 232 -5.43 2.36 8.64
N PHE A 233 -6.73 2.13 8.81
CA PHE A 233 -7.76 2.99 8.23
C PHE A 233 -7.74 4.41 8.80
N ALA A 234 -7.46 4.58 10.09
CA ALA A 234 -7.46 5.88 10.74
C ALA A 234 -6.17 6.70 10.50
N ARG A 235 -5.01 6.05 10.30
CA ARG A 235 -3.70 6.73 10.34
C ARG A 235 -2.84 6.55 9.08
N LEU A 236 -3.02 5.47 8.34
CA LEU A 236 -2.20 5.19 7.16
C LEU A 236 -2.95 5.44 5.86
N LEU A 237 -4.18 4.95 5.74
CA LEU A 237 -5.01 5.18 4.54
C LEU A 237 -5.18 6.68 4.21
N PRO A 238 -5.36 7.62 5.17
CA PRO A 238 -5.49 9.04 4.84
C PRO A 238 -4.31 9.67 4.11
N ARG A 239 -3.15 9.01 4.06
CA ARG A 239 -2.00 9.45 3.25
C ARG A 239 -2.35 9.62 1.76
N ILE A 240 -3.37 8.87 1.28
CA ILE A 240 -3.82 8.98 -0.11
C ILE A 240 -4.27 10.39 -0.49
N HIS A 241 -4.75 11.20 0.46
CA HIS A 241 -5.28 12.54 0.14
C HIS A 241 -4.19 13.50 -0.36
N SER A 242 -3.04 13.55 0.30
CA SER A 242 -1.92 14.38 -0.14
C SER A 242 -1.32 13.88 -1.45
N LEU A 243 -1.18 12.55 -1.58
CA LEU A 243 -0.68 11.92 -2.81
C LEU A 243 -1.60 12.20 -4.01
N THR A 244 -2.91 12.12 -3.80
CA THR A 244 -3.90 12.47 -4.83
C THR A 244 -3.81 13.94 -5.25
N ALA A 245 -3.57 14.85 -4.30
CA ALA A 245 -3.36 16.24 -4.61
C ALA A 245 -2.10 16.45 -5.48
N SER A 246 -1.01 15.72 -5.22
CA SER A 246 0.21 15.74 -6.03
C SER A 246 -0.04 15.23 -7.45
N VAL A 247 -0.76 14.11 -7.62
CA VAL A 247 -1.15 13.62 -8.95
C VAL A 247 -1.96 14.65 -9.74
N LYS A 248 -2.89 15.33 -9.07
CA LYS A 248 -3.73 16.36 -9.70
C LYS A 248 -2.95 17.64 -10.07
N ALA A 249 -1.80 17.89 -9.45
CA ALA A 249 -0.97 19.05 -9.77
C ALA A 249 -0.41 19.02 -11.21
N GLY A 250 -0.36 17.84 -11.83
CA GLY A 250 0.08 17.68 -13.21
C GLY A 250 1.60 17.81 -13.39
N SER A 251 2.04 17.83 -14.65
CA SER A 251 3.45 17.81 -15.00
C SER A 251 4.13 19.19 -15.00
N GLU A 252 3.38 20.28 -15.07
CA GLU A 252 3.92 21.64 -15.29
C GLU A 252 5.01 22.00 -14.28
N SER A 253 4.76 21.76 -13.00
CA SER A 253 5.70 22.11 -11.93
C SER A 253 7.05 21.37 -11.99
N LEU A 254 7.10 20.21 -12.66
CA LEU A 254 8.33 19.42 -12.82
C LEU A 254 9.25 19.97 -13.92
N TYR A 255 8.75 20.83 -14.78
CA TYR A 255 9.47 21.38 -15.93
C TYR A 255 9.70 22.91 -15.81
N LEU A 256 9.59 23.46 -14.59
CA LEU A 256 9.84 24.90 -14.34
C LEU A 256 11.31 25.26 -14.41
N LEU A 257 12.21 24.31 -14.16
CA LEU A 257 13.65 24.51 -14.14
C LEU A 257 14.31 23.81 -15.33
N ASP A 258 15.23 24.46 -15.98
CA ASP A 258 16.13 23.85 -16.96
C ASP A 258 17.20 23.00 -16.28
N ALA A 259 17.77 22.02 -16.99
CA ALA A 259 18.77 21.10 -16.43
C ALA A 259 20.00 21.82 -15.81
N ALA A 260 20.34 23.00 -16.31
CA ALA A 260 21.44 23.82 -15.78
C ALA A 260 21.13 24.51 -14.44
N GLN A 261 19.88 24.45 -13.98
CA GLN A 261 19.42 25.08 -12.73
C GLN A 261 19.35 24.08 -11.55
N PHE A 262 19.65 22.80 -11.78
CA PHE A 262 19.84 21.77 -10.76
C PHE A 262 21.32 21.63 -10.40
#